data_97740bddc31c6d6cd306a47cbb1a15ab
#
_entry.id   97740bddc31c6d6cd306a47cbb1a15ab
#
_cell.length_a   1.000
_cell.length_b   1.000
_cell.length_c   1.000
_cell.angle_alpha   90.00
_cell.angle_beta   90.00
_cell.angle_gamma   90.00
#
_symmetry.space_group_name_H-M   'P 1'
#
loop_
_entity.id
_entity.type
_entity.pdbx_description
1 polymer ?
#
loop_
_entity_poly.entity_id
_entity_poly.type
_entity_poly.pdbx_seq_one_letter_code
_entity_poly.pdbx_strand_id
1 'polypeptide(L)'
;MTATLILGAPGTGKTERVITAAVDFLNAGGDPARLLVLTPTRAGATRVRDELARRIDRSMSTAPTRAWAAYAFDLLRRAHVSGLLPGVEFAPKLLSGPEQDVMIGEILAGHREGKGAAVRWPADLHEALGTRGFRQEIRDFFDRIAEYALTAEELENLAQTLDRPTWHSVAQLYTEYQQIRRLRAPNAYDPAALIHEACAFLLANPEYLREERARFDLILIDDVQELSPSVYRLMRILVGREPGQVLATYTGDQREAVEAAFAPSARVLITCCTETVVQGFRGARPDLAATLPQIFPELQREELKTSYCMNAPITLAWQNIARRLPVIANAPTPREPQTAPSKYEESALLRLSDDGDLLDPRHSDELPEGVFGYLLGSPQDEANQVAQLLLEDYLYRGAAYARSAIIVRSGTEVARFRRVLAASGIPTVTGAALVPVRDEPAVRPFLDALSLLVYARQQSADYLKLPDHNDFDGSLTENITPEAVTEEGTRSADDEAEKLARQSLADVLAEENRTNPGSGAHNAITLLTSR
;
A
#
# COMPACT_ATOMS: atom_id res chain seq x y z
N MET A 1 28.22 -1.00 -19.32
CA MET A 1 26.79 -1.04 -18.92
C MET A 1 26.21 0.34 -19.14
N THR A 2 25.22 0.49 -19.99
CA THR A 2 24.57 1.78 -20.21
C THR A 2 23.32 1.85 -19.35
N ALA A 3 23.33 2.72 -18.35
CA ALA A 3 22.14 3.11 -17.64
C ALA A 3 21.56 4.36 -18.32
N THR A 4 20.27 4.36 -18.59
CA THR A 4 19.55 5.49 -19.21
C THR A 4 18.49 6.00 -18.25
N LEU A 5 18.53 7.29 -17.95
CA LEU A 5 17.52 8.00 -17.18
C LEU A 5 16.63 8.80 -18.14
N ILE A 6 15.36 8.46 -18.17
CA ILE A 6 14.33 9.15 -18.92
C ILE A 6 13.60 10.10 -18.00
N LEU A 7 13.67 11.38 -18.35
CA LEU A 7 13.02 12.47 -17.64
C LEU A 7 11.81 12.94 -18.43
N GLY A 8 10.73 13.25 -17.75
CA GLY A 8 9.57 13.78 -18.42
C GLY A 8 8.48 14.23 -17.46
N ALA A 9 7.78 15.29 -17.80
CA ALA A 9 6.59 15.75 -17.12
C ALA A 9 5.43 14.71 -17.25
N PRO A 10 4.29 14.92 -16.57
CA PRO A 10 3.12 14.08 -16.77
C PRO A 10 2.69 13.98 -18.23
N GLY A 11 2.29 12.79 -18.65
CA GLY A 11 1.78 12.55 -20.00
C GLY A 11 2.82 12.54 -21.13
N THR A 12 4.13 12.66 -20.83
CA THR A 12 5.18 12.67 -21.86
C THR A 12 5.58 11.29 -22.37
N GLY A 13 4.97 10.21 -21.86
CA GLY A 13 5.22 8.85 -22.35
C GLY A 13 6.36 8.12 -21.62
N LYS A 14 6.72 8.49 -20.40
CA LYS A 14 7.73 7.79 -19.59
C LYS A 14 7.48 6.28 -19.50
N THR A 15 6.30 5.90 -19.00
CA THR A 15 5.91 4.48 -18.90
C THR A 15 5.79 3.82 -20.28
N GLU A 16 5.40 4.57 -21.31
CA GLU A 16 5.40 4.09 -22.70
C GLU A 16 6.82 3.72 -23.17
N ARG A 17 7.83 4.50 -22.79
CA ARG A 17 9.25 4.17 -23.08
C ARG A 17 9.69 2.88 -22.38
N VAL A 18 9.22 2.65 -21.14
CA VAL A 18 9.45 1.37 -20.43
C VAL A 18 8.82 0.21 -21.19
N ILE A 19 7.55 0.37 -21.60
CA ILE A 19 6.81 -0.67 -22.34
C ILE A 19 7.48 -0.94 -23.70
N THR A 20 7.82 0.10 -24.46
CA THR A 20 8.48 -0.03 -25.74
C THR A 20 9.82 -0.75 -25.60
N ALA A 21 10.66 -0.37 -24.63
CA ALA A 21 11.94 -1.04 -24.41
C ALA A 21 11.78 -2.54 -24.06
N ALA A 22 10.72 -2.89 -23.30
CA ALA A 22 10.41 -4.29 -22.99
C ALA A 22 9.94 -5.05 -24.24
N VAL A 23 9.06 -4.45 -25.06
CA VAL A 23 8.56 -5.04 -26.31
C VAL A 23 9.70 -5.24 -27.30
N ASP A 24 10.57 -4.24 -27.48
CA ASP A 24 11.72 -4.32 -28.38
C ASP A 24 12.69 -5.44 -27.96
N PHE A 25 12.97 -5.55 -26.65
CA PHE A 25 13.80 -6.63 -26.12
C PHE A 25 13.21 -8.01 -26.44
N LEU A 26 11.91 -8.18 -26.21
CA LEU A 26 11.23 -9.45 -26.45
C LEU A 26 11.10 -9.78 -27.93
N ASN A 27 10.83 -8.79 -28.79
CA ASN A 27 10.74 -8.97 -30.25
C ASN A 27 12.11 -9.25 -30.89
N ALA A 28 13.20 -8.75 -30.30
CA ALA A 28 14.56 -9.09 -30.70
C ALA A 28 14.99 -10.52 -30.29
N GLY A 29 14.08 -11.33 -29.74
CA GLY A 29 14.35 -12.70 -29.30
C GLY A 29 14.83 -12.82 -27.86
N GLY A 30 14.76 -11.73 -27.06
CA GLY A 30 15.11 -11.76 -25.64
C GLY A 30 14.23 -12.74 -24.85
N ASP A 31 14.84 -13.40 -23.87
CA ASP A 31 14.12 -14.32 -22.97
C ASP A 31 13.29 -13.51 -21.94
N PRO A 32 11.96 -13.73 -21.84
CA PRO A 32 11.13 -13.09 -20.82
C PRO A 32 11.62 -13.29 -19.39
N ALA A 33 12.28 -14.40 -19.08
CA ALA A 33 12.86 -14.67 -17.76
C ALA A 33 14.08 -13.80 -17.45
N ARG A 34 14.70 -13.20 -18.47
CA ARG A 34 15.84 -12.28 -18.35
C ARG A 34 15.46 -10.80 -18.44
N LEU A 35 14.15 -10.51 -18.50
CA LEU A 35 13.57 -9.18 -18.42
C LEU A 35 12.96 -8.95 -17.03
N LEU A 36 13.25 -7.80 -16.43
CA LEU A 36 12.62 -7.37 -15.17
C LEU A 36 12.09 -5.95 -15.31
N VAL A 37 10.81 -5.77 -15.06
CA VAL A 37 10.16 -4.45 -15.00
C VAL A 37 9.68 -4.20 -13.57
N LEU A 38 10.20 -3.17 -12.94
CA LEU A 38 9.91 -2.81 -11.54
C LEU A 38 9.12 -1.51 -11.48
N THR A 39 8.02 -1.54 -10.74
CA THR A 39 7.14 -0.38 -10.53
C THR A 39 6.92 -0.13 -9.04
N PRO A 40 6.60 1.11 -8.63
CA PRO A 40 6.35 1.44 -7.22
C PRO A 40 5.11 0.73 -6.64
N THR A 41 4.11 0.45 -7.47
CA THR A 41 2.81 -0.06 -7.02
C THR A 41 2.37 -1.31 -7.77
N ARG A 42 1.53 -2.13 -7.12
CA ARG A 42 0.91 -3.30 -7.77
C ARG A 42 0.03 -2.89 -8.96
N ALA A 43 -0.70 -1.78 -8.84
CA ALA A 43 -1.54 -1.27 -9.92
C ALA A 43 -0.70 -0.88 -11.15
N GLY A 44 0.47 -0.22 -10.93
CA GLY A 44 1.43 0.08 -11.97
C GLY A 44 1.94 -1.19 -12.67
N ALA A 45 2.34 -2.20 -11.88
CA ALA A 45 2.80 -3.48 -12.39
C ALA A 45 1.72 -4.19 -13.23
N THR A 46 0.48 -4.20 -12.77
CA THR A 46 -0.65 -4.79 -13.50
C THR A 46 -0.87 -4.07 -14.83
N ARG A 47 -0.92 -2.72 -14.82
CA ARG A 47 -1.11 -1.94 -16.04
C ARG A 47 -0.01 -2.20 -17.08
N VAL A 48 1.26 -2.20 -16.67
CA VAL A 48 2.38 -2.48 -17.59
C VAL A 48 2.31 -3.92 -18.10
N ARG A 49 2.01 -4.88 -17.25
CA ARG A 49 1.84 -6.29 -17.64
C ARG A 49 0.74 -6.47 -18.69
N ASP A 50 -0.42 -5.86 -18.46
CA ASP A 50 -1.58 -5.99 -19.34
C ASP A 50 -1.32 -5.32 -20.70
N GLU A 51 -0.54 -4.22 -20.71
CA GLU A 51 -0.12 -3.56 -21.94
C GLU A 51 0.93 -4.37 -22.72
N LEU A 52 1.89 -4.98 -22.03
CA LEU A 52 2.83 -5.91 -22.65
C LEU A 52 2.10 -7.11 -23.27
N ALA A 53 1.14 -7.69 -22.55
CA ALA A 53 0.33 -8.82 -23.06
C ALA A 53 -0.47 -8.45 -24.31
N ARG A 54 -0.90 -7.20 -24.48
CA ARG A 54 -1.60 -6.73 -25.68
C ARG A 54 -0.69 -6.53 -26.89
N ARG A 55 0.60 -6.27 -26.67
CA ARG A 55 1.57 -5.94 -27.74
C ARG A 55 2.44 -7.09 -28.18
N ILE A 56 2.39 -8.20 -27.47
CA ILE A 56 3.25 -9.36 -27.72
C ILE A 56 2.39 -10.56 -28.11
N ASP A 57 2.56 -11.05 -29.33
CA ASP A 57 1.82 -12.20 -29.88
C ASP A 57 2.36 -13.57 -29.44
N ARG A 58 3.03 -13.64 -28.31
CA ARG A 58 3.55 -14.91 -27.78
C ARG A 58 3.18 -15.13 -26.33
N SER A 59 2.93 -16.37 -25.97
CA SER A 59 2.73 -16.74 -24.56
C SER A 59 4.04 -16.56 -23.78
N MET A 60 3.95 -15.94 -22.61
CA MET A 60 5.07 -15.80 -21.69
C MET A 60 4.88 -16.74 -20.51
N SER A 61 5.87 -17.58 -20.24
CA SER A 61 5.88 -18.50 -19.08
C SER A 61 6.01 -17.77 -17.75
N THR A 62 6.57 -16.56 -17.75
CA THR A 62 6.78 -15.73 -16.56
C THR A 62 6.36 -14.29 -16.83
N ALA A 63 5.70 -13.66 -15.88
CA ALA A 63 5.39 -12.22 -15.94
C ALA A 63 6.64 -11.43 -15.56
N PRO A 64 7.23 -10.64 -16.48
CA PRO A 64 8.45 -9.88 -16.20
C PRO A 64 8.22 -8.68 -15.29
N THR A 65 6.96 -8.29 -15.09
CA THR A 65 6.57 -7.04 -14.39
C THR A 65 6.18 -7.31 -12.96
N ARG A 66 6.77 -6.56 -12.02
CA ARG A 66 6.53 -6.71 -10.57
C ARG A 66 6.56 -5.37 -9.86
N ALA A 67 5.80 -5.25 -8.75
CA ALA A 67 6.06 -4.22 -7.77
C ALA A 67 7.28 -4.61 -6.91
N TRP A 68 8.00 -3.62 -6.37
CA TRP A 68 9.21 -3.85 -5.57
C TRP A 68 9.00 -4.81 -4.39
N ALA A 69 7.91 -4.65 -3.63
CA ALA A 69 7.60 -5.56 -2.54
C ALA A 69 7.33 -7.00 -3.01
N ALA A 70 6.69 -7.17 -4.17
CA ALA A 70 6.46 -8.50 -4.75
C ALA A 70 7.78 -9.14 -5.23
N TYR A 71 8.71 -8.33 -5.76
CA TYR A 71 10.04 -8.79 -6.12
C TYR A 71 10.85 -9.25 -4.90
N ALA A 72 10.88 -8.43 -3.84
CA ALA A 72 11.56 -8.77 -2.59
C ALA A 72 10.98 -10.04 -1.94
N PHE A 73 9.67 -10.19 -1.95
CA PHE A 73 8.99 -11.39 -1.45
C PHE A 73 9.40 -12.64 -2.23
N ASP A 74 9.38 -12.57 -3.55
CA ASP A 74 9.78 -13.70 -4.41
C ASP A 74 11.27 -14.07 -4.21
N LEU A 75 12.13 -13.07 -4.02
CA LEU A 75 13.55 -13.25 -3.72
C LEU A 75 13.73 -14.06 -2.42
N LEU A 76 13.12 -13.62 -1.31
CA LEU A 76 13.21 -14.32 -0.04
C LEU A 76 12.55 -15.70 -0.09
N ARG A 77 11.43 -15.86 -0.83
CA ARG A 77 10.79 -17.16 -1.04
C ARG A 77 11.72 -18.13 -1.78
N ARG A 78 12.39 -17.68 -2.81
CA ARG A 78 13.39 -18.50 -3.55
C ARG A 78 14.58 -18.86 -2.66
N ALA A 79 15.09 -17.91 -1.88
CA ALA A 79 16.15 -18.14 -0.91
C ALA A 79 15.76 -19.20 0.14
N HIS A 80 14.52 -19.15 0.62
CA HIS A 80 13.99 -20.15 1.55
C HIS A 80 13.94 -21.55 0.92
N VAL A 81 13.37 -21.66 -0.29
CA VAL A 81 13.28 -22.93 -1.03
C VAL A 81 14.68 -23.52 -1.31
N SER A 82 15.68 -22.68 -1.53
CA SER A 82 17.07 -23.09 -1.75
C SER A 82 17.83 -23.39 -0.44
N GLY A 83 17.18 -23.32 0.72
CA GLY A 83 17.81 -23.58 2.02
C GLY A 83 18.82 -22.51 2.47
N LEU A 84 18.83 -21.33 1.84
CA LEU A 84 19.78 -20.25 2.12
C LEU A 84 19.35 -19.34 3.30
N LEU A 85 18.17 -19.58 3.88
CA LEU A 85 17.70 -18.90 5.07
C LEU A 85 17.79 -19.85 6.29
N PRO A 86 18.95 -19.94 6.95
CA PRO A 86 19.15 -20.89 8.06
C PRO A 86 18.26 -20.54 9.24
N GLY A 87 17.72 -21.55 9.91
CA GLY A 87 16.86 -21.38 11.09
C GLY A 87 15.44 -20.90 10.80
N VAL A 88 15.05 -20.81 9.52
CA VAL A 88 13.70 -20.41 9.11
C VAL A 88 12.93 -21.66 8.68
N GLU A 89 12.07 -22.17 9.57
CA GLU A 89 11.25 -23.37 9.30
C GLU A 89 10.09 -23.06 8.34
N PHE A 90 9.50 -21.87 8.45
CA PHE A 90 8.31 -21.49 7.68
C PHE A 90 8.65 -20.62 6.48
N ALA A 91 7.92 -20.82 5.39
CA ALA A 91 8.04 -19.95 4.21
C ALA A 91 7.72 -18.49 4.56
N PRO A 92 8.35 -17.51 3.88
CA PRO A 92 8.04 -16.10 4.05
C PRO A 92 6.54 -15.82 3.85
N LYS A 93 5.96 -15.04 4.76
CA LYS A 93 4.56 -14.60 4.73
C LYS A 93 4.50 -13.08 4.79
N LEU A 94 3.55 -12.47 4.07
CA LEU A 94 3.24 -11.06 4.24
C LEU A 94 2.29 -10.90 5.43
N LEU A 95 2.66 -10.02 6.35
CA LEU A 95 1.79 -9.57 7.42
C LEU A 95 0.82 -8.53 6.87
N SER A 96 -0.46 -8.80 6.97
CA SER A 96 -1.46 -7.84 6.55
C SER A 96 -1.59 -6.68 7.57
N GLY A 97 -2.01 -5.51 7.09
CA GLY A 97 -2.25 -4.37 7.98
C GLY A 97 -3.20 -4.66 9.14
N PRO A 98 -4.32 -5.40 8.94
CA PRO A 98 -5.18 -5.84 10.04
C PRO A 98 -4.50 -6.77 11.04
N GLU A 99 -3.69 -7.72 10.60
CA GLU A 99 -2.93 -8.61 11.52
C GLU A 99 -1.96 -7.81 12.38
N GLN A 100 -1.27 -6.84 11.78
CA GLN A 100 -0.38 -5.93 12.49
C GLN A 100 -1.15 -5.05 13.48
N ASP A 101 -2.31 -4.49 13.08
CA ASP A 101 -3.17 -3.65 13.94
C ASP A 101 -3.66 -4.42 15.17
N VAL A 102 -4.03 -5.69 15.01
CA VAL A 102 -4.44 -6.56 16.12
C VAL A 102 -3.29 -6.77 17.09
N MET A 103 -2.09 -7.14 16.59
CA MET A 103 -0.92 -7.35 17.47
C MET A 103 -0.58 -6.08 18.26
N ILE A 104 -0.50 -4.93 17.60
CA ILE A 104 -0.21 -3.65 18.27
C ILE A 104 -1.31 -3.33 19.28
N GLY A 105 -2.58 -3.55 18.91
CA GLY A 105 -3.72 -3.32 19.80
C GLY A 105 -3.66 -4.15 21.09
N GLU A 106 -3.30 -5.43 20.98
CA GLU A 106 -3.14 -6.33 22.13
C GLU A 106 -1.98 -5.90 23.05
N ILE A 107 -0.84 -5.51 22.46
CA ILE A 107 0.31 -5.00 23.24
C ILE A 107 -0.06 -3.74 23.99
N LEU A 108 -0.68 -2.75 23.31
CA LEU A 108 -1.10 -1.50 23.94
C LEU A 108 -2.18 -1.70 25.01
N ALA A 109 -3.09 -2.65 24.81
CA ALA A 109 -4.06 -3.05 25.84
C ALA A 109 -3.35 -3.64 27.07
N GLY A 110 -2.35 -4.49 26.86
CA GLY A 110 -1.50 -5.01 27.92
C GLY A 110 -0.80 -3.90 28.72
N HIS A 111 -0.23 -2.92 28.03
CA HIS A 111 0.40 -1.76 28.70
C HIS A 111 -0.58 -0.98 29.59
N ARG A 112 -1.84 -0.78 29.13
CA ARG A 112 -2.89 -0.13 29.93
C ARG A 112 -3.25 -0.92 31.19
N GLU A 113 -3.13 -2.24 31.15
CA GLU A 113 -3.38 -3.14 32.26
C GLU A 113 -2.13 -3.39 33.15
N GLY A 114 -1.02 -2.72 32.83
CA GLY A 114 0.27 -2.93 33.54
C GLY A 114 0.93 -4.27 33.24
N LYS A 115 0.58 -4.90 32.11
CA LYS A 115 1.15 -6.16 31.61
C LYS A 115 2.13 -5.89 30.46
N GLY A 116 3.06 -6.82 30.21
CA GLY A 116 4.04 -6.69 29.14
C GLY A 116 5.28 -5.87 29.54
N ALA A 117 5.98 -5.30 28.55
CA ALA A 117 7.13 -4.44 28.81
C ALA A 117 6.74 -3.18 29.57
N ALA A 118 7.59 -2.74 30.50
CA ALA A 118 7.36 -1.51 31.29
C ALA A 118 7.62 -0.25 30.45
N VAL A 119 6.83 -0.05 29.40
CA VAL A 119 6.93 1.13 28.53
C VAL A 119 6.37 2.35 29.25
N ARG A 120 7.19 3.39 29.37
CA ARG A 120 6.78 4.65 30.01
C ARG A 120 6.19 5.59 28.97
N TRP A 121 4.86 5.53 28.82
CA TRP A 121 4.14 6.46 27.98
C TRP A 121 4.02 7.84 28.66
N PRO A 122 4.18 8.95 27.94
CA PRO A 122 3.80 10.27 28.43
C PRO A 122 2.33 10.31 28.89
N ALA A 123 2.05 11.05 29.95
CA ALA A 123 0.72 11.07 30.58
C ALA A 123 -0.41 11.53 29.64
N ASP A 124 -0.10 12.44 28.72
CA ASP A 124 -0.99 12.97 27.68
C ASP A 124 -1.38 11.93 26.61
N LEU A 125 -0.61 10.85 26.48
CA LEU A 125 -0.90 9.75 25.53
C LEU A 125 -1.70 8.59 26.14
N HIS A 126 -1.88 8.54 27.46
CA HIS A 126 -2.52 7.41 28.11
C HIS A 126 -3.95 7.14 27.60
N GLU A 127 -4.74 8.19 27.36
CA GLU A 127 -6.09 8.05 26.79
C GLU A 127 -6.06 7.61 25.32
N ALA A 128 -5.03 8.01 24.57
CA ALA A 128 -4.88 7.72 23.17
C ALA A 128 -4.50 6.26 22.90
N LEU A 129 -3.83 5.55 23.84
CA LEU A 129 -3.32 4.18 23.67
C LEU A 129 -4.39 3.18 23.20
N GLY A 130 -5.67 3.39 23.55
CA GLY A 130 -6.78 2.53 23.14
C GLY A 130 -7.39 2.90 21.79
N THR A 131 -7.00 4.03 21.19
CA THR A 131 -7.64 4.54 19.98
C THR A 131 -7.09 3.89 18.71
N ARG A 132 -7.95 3.80 17.68
CA ARG A 132 -7.54 3.35 16.36
C ARG A 132 -6.54 4.32 15.71
N GLY A 133 -6.71 5.62 15.93
CA GLY A 133 -5.81 6.63 15.38
C GLY A 133 -4.38 6.45 15.86
N PHE A 134 -4.22 6.25 17.18
CA PHE A 134 -2.90 6.00 17.76
C PHE A 134 -2.23 4.73 17.23
N ARG A 135 -2.98 3.62 17.11
CA ARG A 135 -2.44 2.39 16.49
C ARG A 135 -1.98 2.61 15.05
N GLN A 136 -2.72 3.44 14.28
CA GLN A 136 -2.30 3.78 12.94
C GLN A 136 -1.00 4.59 12.94
N GLU A 137 -0.85 5.58 13.81
CA GLU A 137 0.39 6.34 13.96
C GLU A 137 1.58 5.46 14.36
N ILE A 138 1.37 4.51 15.27
CA ILE A 138 2.40 3.53 15.65
C ILE A 138 2.81 2.67 14.43
N ARG A 139 1.86 2.22 13.63
CA ARG A 139 2.17 1.45 12.41
C ARG A 139 2.97 2.29 11.42
N ASP A 140 2.53 3.51 11.18
CA ASP A 140 3.23 4.43 10.28
C ASP A 140 4.65 4.74 10.80
N PHE A 141 4.82 4.77 12.12
CA PHE A 141 6.14 4.95 12.74
C PHE A 141 7.02 3.70 12.57
N PHE A 142 6.47 2.50 12.75
CA PHE A 142 7.19 1.24 12.52
C PHE A 142 7.62 1.10 11.07
N ASP A 143 6.77 1.50 10.12
CA ASP A 143 7.13 1.57 8.71
C ASP A 143 8.33 2.50 8.50
N ARG A 144 8.38 3.66 9.17
CA ARG A 144 9.54 4.56 9.09
C ARG A 144 10.82 3.95 9.68
N ILE A 145 10.72 3.26 10.82
CA ILE A 145 11.86 2.55 11.41
C ILE A 145 12.43 1.54 10.39
N ALA A 146 11.57 0.73 9.79
CA ALA A 146 11.96 -0.27 8.79
C ALA A 146 12.51 0.39 7.50
N GLU A 147 11.90 1.47 7.02
CA GLU A 147 12.34 2.23 5.85
C GLU A 147 13.78 2.77 5.99
N TYR A 148 14.12 3.27 7.15
CA TYR A 148 15.45 3.76 7.44
C TYR A 148 16.40 2.68 7.97
N ALA A 149 15.91 1.45 8.11
CA ALA A 149 16.66 0.31 8.67
C ALA A 149 17.22 0.60 10.07
N LEU A 150 16.47 1.32 10.89
CA LEU A 150 16.87 1.65 12.26
C LEU A 150 16.64 0.44 13.18
N THR A 151 17.59 0.22 14.06
CA THR A 151 17.40 -0.64 15.23
C THR A 151 16.66 0.12 16.33
N ALA A 152 16.10 -0.61 17.30
CA ALA A 152 15.49 0.02 18.47
C ALA A 152 16.50 0.88 19.26
N GLU A 153 17.75 0.45 19.34
CA GLU A 153 18.84 1.18 20.01
C GLU A 153 19.19 2.49 19.27
N GLU A 154 19.29 2.45 17.94
CA GLU A 154 19.52 3.65 17.13
C GLU A 154 18.36 4.65 17.24
N LEU A 155 17.11 4.15 17.30
CA LEU A 155 15.95 4.99 17.55
C LEU A 155 16.00 5.63 18.94
N GLU A 156 16.42 4.90 19.95
CA GLU A 156 16.59 5.41 21.31
C GLU A 156 17.67 6.51 21.36
N ASN A 157 18.80 6.31 20.70
CA ASN A 157 19.86 7.32 20.56
C ASN A 157 19.37 8.58 19.82
N LEU A 158 18.56 8.41 18.78
CA LEU A 158 17.92 9.54 18.09
C LEU A 158 16.91 10.27 18.98
N ALA A 159 16.13 9.53 19.79
CA ALA A 159 15.20 10.10 20.74
C ALA A 159 15.91 11.02 21.75
N GLN A 160 17.06 10.59 22.27
CA GLN A 160 17.89 11.40 23.16
C GLN A 160 18.47 12.63 22.44
N THR A 161 19.07 12.43 21.26
CA THR A 161 19.76 13.49 20.52
C THR A 161 18.78 14.60 20.08
N LEU A 162 17.55 14.24 19.74
CA LEU A 162 16.53 15.16 19.23
C LEU A 162 15.54 15.64 20.30
N ASP A 163 15.76 15.26 21.58
CA ASP A 163 14.85 15.54 22.71
C ASP A 163 13.40 15.15 22.40
N ARG A 164 13.20 13.87 22.00
CA ARG A 164 11.90 13.31 21.65
C ARG A 164 11.52 12.17 22.60
N PRO A 165 11.02 12.47 23.82
CA PRO A 165 10.75 11.47 24.86
C PRO A 165 9.74 10.39 24.42
N THR A 166 8.77 10.73 23.58
CA THR A 166 7.81 9.77 23.02
C THR A 166 8.49 8.69 22.18
N TRP A 167 9.61 8.99 21.53
CA TRP A 167 10.34 8.02 20.71
C TRP A 167 11.02 6.93 21.54
N HIS A 168 11.39 7.21 22.81
CA HIS A 168 11.84 6.17 23.74
C HIS A 168 10.76 5.12 23.98
N SER A 169 9.52 5.59 24.23
CA SER A 169 8.39 4.68 24.42
C SER A 169 8.13 3.85 23.16
N VAL A 170 8.23 4.47 21.98
CA VAL A 170 8.08 3.76 20.70
C VAL A 170 9.21 2.76 20.46
N ALA A 171 10.46 3.06 20.82
CA ALA A 171 11.59 2.13 20.69
C ALA A 171 11.40 0.88 21.56
N GLN A 172 10.91 1.05 22.78
CA GLN A 172 10.58 -0.04 23.69
C GLN A 172 9.42 -0.87 23.15
N LEU A 173 8.34 -0.23 22.70
CA LEU A 173 7.20 -0.89 22.05
C LEU A 173 7.63 -1.66 20.79
N TYR A 174 8.50 -1.09 19.98
CA TYR A 174 9.01 -1.74 18.77
C TYR A 174 9.79 -3.01 19.09
N THR A 175 10.61 -2.99 20.15
CA THR A 175 11.34 -4.16 20.64
C THR A 175 10.36 -5.28 21.05
N GLU A 176 9.34 -4.96 21.84
CA GLU A 176 8.32 -5.91 22.28
C GLU A 176 7.51 -6.45 21.08
N TYR A 177 7.09 -5.57 20.18
CA TYR A 177 6.39 -5.95 18.96
C TYR A 177 7.22 -6.94 18.12
N GLN A 178 8.51 -6.69 17.93
CA GLN A 178 9.40 -7.60 17.19
C GLN A 178 9.52 -8.96 17.85
N GLN A 179 9.58 -9.02 19.19
CA GLN A 179 9.63 -10.27 19.93
C GLN A 179 8.32 -11.06 19.77
N ILE A 180 7.17 -10.42 19.98
CA ILE A 180 5.84 -11.04 19.84
C ILE A 180 5.61 -11.50 18.40
N ARG A 181 5.97 -10.69 17.41
CA ARG A 181 5.87 -11.04 15.99
C ARG A 181 6.68 -12.31 15.66
N ARG A 182 7.93 -12.40 16.15
CA ARG A 182 8.78 -13.59 15.95
C ARG A 182 8.17 -14.86 16.56
N LEU A 183 7.47 -14.73 17.67
CA LEU A 183 6.84 -15.88 18.35
C LEU A 183 5.51 -16.28 17.68
N ARG A 184 4.65 -15.31 17.33
CA ARG A 184 3.30 -15.58 16.83
C ARG A 184 3.23 -15.78 15.31
N ALA A 185 4.09 -15.10 14.59
CA ALA A 185 4.13 -15.11 13.14
C ALA A 185 5.58 -15.20 12.64
N PRO A 186 6.25 -16.32 12.87
CA PRO A 186 7.62 -16.52 12.44
C PRO A 186 7.69 -16.35 10.91
N ASN A 187 8.72 -15.64 10.46
CA ASN A 187 8.95 -15.34 9.05
C ASN A 187 7.83 -14.54 8.35
N ALA A 188 7.00 -13.81 9.12
CA ALA A 188 6.04 -12.86 8.59
C ALA A 188 6.62 -11.44 8.61
N TYR A 189 6.47 -10.74 7.51
CA TYR A 189 7.03 -9.41 7.29
C TYR A 189 5.93 -8.43 6.86
N ASP A 190 5.93 -7.23 7.43
CA ASP A 190 5.28 -6.07 6.80
C ASP A 190 6.05 -5.65 5.54
N PRO A 191 5.46 -4.85 4.63
CA PRO A 191 6.11 -4.52 3.36
C PRO A 191 7.47 -3.81 3.49
N ALA A 192 7.66 -2.94 4.49
CA ALA A 192 8.91 -2.23 4.70
C ALA A 192 10.00 -3.14 5.28
N ALA A 193 9.65 -3.95 6.29
CA ALA A 193 10.55 -4.97 6.84
C ALA A 193 10.95 -6.01 5.80
N LEU A 194 10.03 -6.40 4.90
CA LEU A 194 10.32 -7.33 3.80
C LEU A 194 11.44 -6.81 2.88
N ILE A 195 11.39 -5.53 2.50
CA ILE A 195 12.45 -4.91 1.69
C ILE A 195 13.77 -4.88 2.44
N HIS A 196 13.72 -4.53 3.73
CA HIS A 196 14.91 -4.53 4.59
C HIS A 196 15.58 -5.91 4.65
N GLU A 197 14.79 -6.96 4.93
CA GLU A 197 15.29 -8.34 4.99
C GLU A 197 15.84 -8.82 3.65
N ALA A 198 15.21 -8.45 2.54
CA ALA A 198 15.74 -8.77 1.21
C ALA A 198 17.11 -8.11 0.96
N CYS A 199 17.29 -6.85 1.39
CA CYS A 199 18.58 -6.18 1.32
C CYS A 199 19.64 -6.87 2.20
N ALA A 200 19.28 -7.19 3.45
CA ALA A 200 20.18 -7.84 4.40
C ALA A 200 20.61 -9.23 3.89
N PHE A 201 19.64 -10.01 3.37
CA PHE A 201 19.91 -11.32 2.79
C PHE A 201 20.88 -11.23 1.60
N LEU A 202 20.65 -10.32 0.66
CA LEU A 202 21.50 -10.17 -0.53
C LEU A 202 22.94 -9.81 -0.14
N LEU A 203 23.11 -8.93 0.85
CA LEU A 203 24.42 -8.48 1.31
C LEU A 203 25.15 -9.55 2.13
N ALA A 204 24.41 -10.38 2.88
CA ALA A 204 24.98 -11.50 3.60
C ALA A 204 25.38 -12.69 2.68
N ASN A 205 24.86 -12.73 1.44
CA ASN A 205 25.09 -13.79 0.50
C ASN A 205 25.60 -13.26 -0.87
N PRO A 206 26.87 -12.85 -0.97
CA PRO A 206 27.41 -12.20 -2.17
C PRO A 206 27.33 -13.07 -3.44
N GLU A 207 27.46 -14.39 -3.32
CA GLU A 207 27.32 -15.30 -4.46
C GLU A 207 25.89 -15.29 -5.00
N TYR A 208 24.90 -15.37 -4.12
CA TYR A 208 23.51 -15.26 -4.52
C TYR A 208 23.20 -13.89 -5.14
N LEU A 209 23.76 -12.81 -4.58
CA LEU A 209 23.65 -11.48 -5.15
C LEU A 209 24.20 -11.43 -6.57
N ARG A 210 25.38 -12.01 -6.82
CA ARG A 210 25.99 -12.08 -8.16
C ARG A 210 25.10 -12.84 -9.13
N GLU A 211 24.57 -13.99 -8.74
CA GLU A 211 23.65 -14.79 -9.54
C GLU A 211 22.35 -14.04 -9.85
N GLU A 212 21.75 -13.40 -8.84
CA GLU A 212 20.51 -12.63 -9.02
C GLU A 212 20.70 -11.44 -9.96
N ARG A 213 21.85 -10.75 -9.87
CA ARG A 213 22.20 -9.65 -10.78
C ARG A 213 22.48 -10.14 -12.20
N ALA A 214 23.10 -11.30 -12.36
CA ALA A 214 23.37 -11.93 -13.66
C ALA A 214 22.12 -12.55 -14.31
N ARG A 215 21.05 -12.68 -13.57
CA ARG A 215 19.78 -13.28 -14.03
C ARG A 215 19.10 -12.46 -15.11
N PHE A 216 19.34 -11.15 -15.14
CA PHE A 216 18.63 -10.23 -16.03
C PHE A 216 19.57 -9.59 -17.04
N ASP A 217 19.11 -9.47 -18.30
CA ASP A 217 19.79 -8.73 -19.36
C ASP A 217 19.28 -7.29 -19.47
N LEU A 218 17.99 -7.07 -19.11
CA LEU A 218 17.34 -5.77 -19.12
C LEU A 218 16.51 -5.57 -17.85
N ILE A 219 16.79 -4.48 -17.14
CA ILE A 219 16.03 -4.05 -15.97
C ILE A 219 15.43 -2.67 -16.26
N LEU A 220 14.11 -2.56 -16.16
CA LEU A 220 13.33 -1.36 -16.38
C LEU A 220 12.73 -0.92 -15.06
N ILE A 221 12.95 0.34 -14.66
CA ILE A 221 12.49 0.91 -13.40
C ILE A 221 11.62 2.12 -13.72
N ASP A 222 10.33 1.98 -13.48
CA ASP A 222 9.37 3.06 -13.68
C ASP A 222 9.20 3.90 -12.41
N ASP A 223 9.09 5.22 -12.58
CA ASP A 223 8.79 6.19 -11.53
C ASP A 223 9.71 6.13 -10.29
N VAL A 224 11.03 6.26 -10.49
CA VAL A 224 12.04 6.19 -9.41
C VAL A 224 11.82 7.22 -8.31
N GLN A 225 11.16 8.34 -8.58
CA GLN A 225 10.82 9.38 -7.61
C GLN A 225 9.82 8.90 -6.53
N GLU A 226 9.10 7.79 -6.79
CA GLU A 226 8.14 7.19 -5.87
C GLU A 226 8.77 6.17 -4.91
N LEU A 227 10.08 5.98 -4.99
CA LEU A 227 10.76 4.99 -4.15
C LEU A 227 11.02 5.54 -2.74
N SER A 228 10.78 4.69 -1.76
CA SER A 228 11.18 4.92 -0.37
C SER A 228 12.67 4.61 -0.17
N PRO A 229 13.30 5.04 0.93
CA PRO A 229 14.70 4.77 1.21
C PRO A 229 15.07 3.28 1.17
N SER A 230 14.22 2.41 1.72
CA SER A 230 14.46 0.97 1.72
C SER A 230 14.43 0.39 0.30
N VAL A 231 13.43 0.77 -0.51
CA VAL A 231 13.31 0.35 -1.90
C VAL A 231 14.48 0.89 -2.74
N TYR A 232 14.87 2.14 -2.50
CA TYR A 232 16.00 2.74 -3.18
C TYR A 232 17.32 2.01 -2.84
N ARG A 233 17.48 1.56 -1.58
CA ARG A 233 18.59 0.69 -1.18
C ARG A 233 18.58 -0.62 -1.95
N LEU A 234 17.43 -1.29 -2.05
CA LEU A 234 17.29 -2.53 -2.83
C LEU A 234 17.63 -2.32 -4.31
N MET A 235 17.16 -1.21 -4.90
CA MET A 235 17.52 -0.81 -6.26
C MET A 235 19.05 -0.69 -6.41
N ARG A 236 19.73 0.02 -5.50
CA ARG A 236 21.19 0.17 -5.52
C ARG A 236 21.92 -1.17 -5.46
N ILE A 237 21.45 -2.08 -4.59
CA ILE A 237 22.02 -3.43 -4.46
C ILE A 237 21.80 -4.22 -5.76
N LEU A 238 20.62 -4.13 -6.37
CA LEU A 238 20.28 -4.90 -7.56
C LEU A 238 20.98 -4.40 -8.83
N VAL A 239 21.07 -3.09 -9.04
CA VAL A 239 21.53 -2.49 -10.31
C VAL A 239 22.67 -1.49 -10.18
N GLY A 240 23.04 -1.05 -8.96
CA GLY A 240 24.13 -0.09 -8.75
C GLY A 240 25.49 -0.67 -9.14
N ARG A 241 26.43 0.21 -9.52
CA ARG A 241 27.79 -0.16 -9.86
C ARG A 241 28.73 -0.16 -8.66
N GLU A 242 28.42 0.69 -7.68
CA GLU A 242 29.24 0.80 -6.49
C GLU A 242 28.44 0.42 -5.25
N PRO A 243 29.02 -0.43 -4.41
CA PRO A 243 28.39 -0.84 -3.16
C PRO A 243 28.23 0.33 -2.16
N GLY A 244 28.92 1.45 -2.36
CA GLY A 244 28.83 2.65 -1.53
C GLY A 244 29.11 2.38 -0.06
N GLN A 245 28.35 3.03 0.84
CA GLN A 245 28.46 2.83 2.30
C GLN A 245 28.19 1.38 2.77
N VAL A 246 27.60 0.56 1.91
CA VAL A 246 27.33 -0.85 2.20
C VAL A 246 28.63 -1.62 2.46
N LEU A 247 29.73 -1.28 1.75
CA LEU A 247 31.03 -1.92 1.96
C LEU A 247 31.72 -1.51 3.25
N ALA A 248 31.33 -0.42 3.85
CA ALA A 248 31.96 0.04 5.10
C ALA A 248 31.76 -0.94 6.27
N THR A 249 30.77 -1.80 6.18
CA THR A 249 30.45 -2.82 7.20
C THR A 249 31.18 -4.15 6.98
N TYR A 250 31.86 -4.33 5.83
CA TYR A 250 32.53 -5.59 5.49
C TYR A 250 34.06 -5.43 5.47
N THR A 251 34.77 -6.47 5.91
CA THR A 251 36.24 -6.51 5.94
C THR A 251 36.77 -7.79 5.31
N GLY A 252 38.01 -7.77 4.78
CA GLY A 252 38.69 -8.92 4.23
C GLY A 252 37.96 -9.57 3.05
N ASP A 253 37.97 -10.90 2.99
CA ASP A 253 37.42 -11.72 1.86
C ASP A 253 35.95 -11.42 1.59
N GLN A 254 35.17 -11.09 2.63
CA GLN A 254 33.75 -10.73 2.45
C GLN A 254 33.60 -9.45 1.65
N ARG A 255 34.48 -8.48 1.86
CA ARG A 255 34.47 -7.21 1.12
C ARG A 255 34.76 -7.44 -0.35
N GLU A 256 35.79 -8.25 -0.67
CA GLU A 256 36.11 -8.59 -2.06
C GLU A 256 34.98 -9.34 -2.75
N ALA A 257 34.34 -10.28 -2.05
CA ALA A 257 33.17 -11.01 -2.58
C ALA A 257 31.99 -10.10 -2.88
N VAL A 258 31.69 -9.15 -1.99
CA VAL A 258 30.65 -8.15 -2.22
C VAL A 258 31.02 -7.22 -3.38
N GLU A 259 32.25 -6.72 -3.45
CA GLU A 259 32.71 -5.90 -4.58
C GLU A 259 32.59 -6.62 -5.93
N ALA A 260 33.00 -7.88 -5.98
CA ALA A 260 32.85 -8.73 -7.18
C ALA A 260 31.39 -8.95 -7.59
N ALA A 261 30.47 -9.04 -6.60
CA ALA A 261 29.04 -9.18 -6.86
C ALA A 261 28.42 -7.92 -7.51
N PHE A 262 29.03 -6.75 -7.34
CA PHE A 262 28.56 -5.50 -7.95
C PHE A 262 29.06 -5.29 -9.40
N ALA A 263 29.71 -6.27 -10.01
CA ALA A 263 30.05 -6.19 -11.44
C ALA A 263 28.81 -5.91 -12.29
N PRO A 264 28.90 -5.06 -13.33
CA PRO A 264 27.77 -4.73 -14.20
C PRO A 264 27.25 -5.96 -14.94
N SER A 265 25.94 -6.21 -14.87
CA SER A 265 25.33 -7.38 -15.51
C SER A 265 24.24 -7.04 -16.53
N ALA A 266 23.33 -6.11 -16.24
CA ALA A 266 22.16 -5.80 -17.05
C ALA A 266 22.20 -4.40 -17.67
N ARG A 267 21.49 -4.17 -18.77
CA ARG A 267 21.12 -2.82 -19.21
C ARG A 267 20.01 -2.28 -18.30
N VAL A 268 20.08 -0.99 -17.94
CA VAL A 268 19.13 -0.39 -17.01
C VAL A 268 18.49 0.83 -17.66
N LEU A 269 17.17 0.93 -17.61
CA LEU A 269 16.42 2.10 -18.00
C LEU A 269 15.56 2.54 -16.81
N ILE A 270 15.63 3.80 -16.46
CA ILE A 270 14.98 4.40 -15.30
C ILE A 270 14.12 5.56 -15.77
N THR A 271 12.89 5.68 -15.30
CA THR A 271 12.06 6.87 -15.54
C THR A 271 11.90 7.71 -14.28
N CYS A 272 11.80 9.02 -14.44
CA CYS A 272 11.68 9.95 -13.32
C CYS A 272 10.87 11.21 -13.65
N CYS A 273 10.08 11.66 -12.68
CA CYS A 273 9.50 13.01 -12.64
C CYS A 273 9.38 13.47 -11.16
N THR A 274 10.32 14.25 -10.71
CA THR A 274 10.41 14.66 -9.29
C THR A 274 9.25 15.53 -8.81
N GLU A 275 8.50 16.15 -9.71
CA GLU A 275 7.35 17.01 -9.43
C GLU A 275 6.03 16.24 -9.21
N THR A 276 5.99 14.93 -9.46
CA THR A 276 4.75 14.13 -9.40
C THR A 276 4.75 13.06 -8.33
N VAL A 277 5.39 13.31 -7.20
CA VAL A 277 5.45 12.34 -6.09
C VAL A 277 4.10 12.25 -5.39
N VAL A 278 3.51 11.06 -5.39
CA VAL A 278 2.22 10.77 -4.75
C VAL A 278 2.33 9.77 -3.60
N GLN A 279 3.44 9.04 -3.49
CA GLN A 279 3.68 8.07 -2.41
C GLN A 279 4.44 8.68 -1.21
N GLY A 280 4.47 10.01 -1.07
CA GLY A 280 5.13 10.69 0.06
C GLY A 280 4.65 10.19 1.43
N PHE A 281 3.35 9.91 1.56
CA PHE A 281 2.77 9.34 2.78
C PHE A 281 3.28 7.91 3.09
N ARG A 282 3.80 7.21 2.08
CA ARG A 282 4.47 5.90 2.22
C ARG A 282 5.99 6.02 2.23
N GLY A 283 6.53 7.24 2.38
CA GLY A 283 7.95 7.49 2.50
C GLY A 283 8.71 7.65 1.19
N ALA A 284 8.03 7.89 0.07
CA ALA A 284 8.72 8.24 -1.16
C ALA A 284 9.61 9.48 -0.99
N ARG A 285 10.83 9.39 -1.53
CA ARG A 285 11.88 10.40 -1.40
C ARG A 285 12.40 10.79 -2.78
N PRO A 286 11.79 11.81 -3.42
CA PRO A 286 12.19 12.24 -4.77
C PRO A 286 13.62 12.79 -4.84
N ASP A 287 14.15 13.29 -3.73
CA ASP A 287 15.53 13.77 -3.61
C ASP A 287 16.56 12.64 -3.81
N LEU A 288 16.21 11.39 -3.58
CA LEU A 288 17.09 10.26 -3.88
C LEU A 288 17.42 10.16 -5.38
N ALA A 289 16.55 10.63 -6.26
CA ALA A 289 16.81 10.68 -7.70
C ALA A 289 18.04 11.55 -8.04
N ALA A 290 18.38 12.54 -7.22
CA ALA A 290 19.59 13.35 -7.38
C ALA A 290 20.88 12.54 -7.19
N THR A 291 20.83 11.41 -6.52
CA THR A 291 21.99 10.54 -6.28
C THR A 291 22.22 9.49 -7.39
N LEU A 292 21.34 9.40 -8.38
CA LEU A 292 21.48 8.45 -9.48
C LEU A 292 22.81 8.55 -10.23
N PRO A 293 23.38 9.75 -10.50
CA PRO A 293 24.71 9.84 -11.12
C PRO A 293 25.83 9.24 -10.29
N GLN A 294 25.70 9.17 -8.96
CA GLN A 294 26.67 8.54 -8.07
C GLN A 294 26.59 7.01 -8.16
N ILE A 295 25.39 6.47 -8.44
CA ILE A 295 25.15 5.03 -8.59
C ILE A 295 25.55 4.56 -9.99
N PHE A 296 25.35 5.40 -10.99
CA PHE A 296 25.60 5.12 -12.40
C PHE A 296 26.50 6.22 -12.99
N PRO A 297 27.84 6.09 -12.90
CA PRO A 297 28.78 7.12 -13.39
C PRO A 297 28.62 7.46 -14.88
N GLU A 298 28.16 6.49 -15.70
CA GLU A 298 27.93 6.67 -17.15
C GLU A 298 26.44 6.85 -17.48
N LEU A 299 25.66 7.47 -16.58
CA LEU A 299 24.23 7.66 -16.74
C LEU A 299 23.94 8.56 -17.95
N GLN A 300 23.32 8.00 -18.96
CA GLN A 300 22.77 8.77 -20.09
C GLN A 300 21.44 9.39 -19.67
N ARG A 301 21.19 10.64 -20.06
CA ARG A 301 19.94 11.34 -19.79
C ARG A 301 19.21 11.63 -21.08
N GLU A 302 17.93 11.25 -21.10
CA GLU A 302 17.00 11.58 -22.18
C GLU A 302 15.82 12.34 -21.57
N GLU A 303 15.46 13.48 -22.16
CA GLU A 303 14.33 14.28 -21.72
C GLU A 303 13.18 14.20 -22.74
N LEU A 304 12.00 13.77 -22.26
CA LEU A 304 10.77 13.76 -23.04
C LEU A 304 10.07 15.11 -22.87
N LYS A 305 10.02 15.89 -23.92
CA LYS A 305 9.54 17.28 -23.88
C LYS A 305 8.07 17.43 -24.22
N THR A 306 7.47 16.47 -24.92
CA THR A 306 6.10 16.60 -25.42
C THR A 306 5.13 15.81 -24.56
N SER A 307 4.12 16.46 -23.98
CA SER A 307 3.01 15.79 -23.29
C SER A 307 1.89 15.46 -24.29
N TYR A 308 1.51 14.20 -24.32
CA TYR A 308 0.44 13.68 -25.20
C TYR A 308 -0.91 13.55 -24.48
N CYS A 309 -0.93 13.69 -23.15
CA CYS A 309 -2.14 13.50 -22.33
C CYS A 309 -2.72 14.81 -21.79
N MET A 310 -1.93 15.89 -21.79
CA MET A 310 -2.37 17.20 -21.33
C MET A 310 -2.64 18.12 -22.54
N ASN A 311 -3.83 18.69 -22.62
CA ASN A 311 -4.12 19.80 -23.54
C ASN A 311 -3.44 21.09 -23.05
N ALA A 312 -3.50 22.16 -23.86
CA ALA A 312 -2.81 23.41 -23.56
C ALA A 312 -3.20 24.04 -22.20
N PRO A 313 -4.49 24.14 -21.81
CA PRO A 313 -4.88 24.65 -20.48
C PRO A 313 -4.36 23.82 -19.31
N ILE A 314 -4.41 22.49 -19.39
CA ILE A 314 -3.90 21.60 -18.34
C ILE A 314 -2.38 21.70 -18.26
N THR A 315 -1.70 21.77 -19.41
CA THR A 315 -0.23 21.94 -19.46
C THR A 315 0.19 23.24 -18.78
N LEU A 316 -0.51 24.35 -19.07
CA LEU A 316 -0.23 25.64 -18.45
C LEU A 316 -0.49 25.62 -16.94
N ALA A 317 -1.61 25.03 -16.50
CA ALA A 317 -1.91 24.86 -15.08
C ALA A 317 -0.82 24.04 -14.37
N TRP A 318 -0.39 22.93 -14.97
CA TRP A 318 0.67 22.10 -14.44
C TRP A 318 2.00 22.87 -14.35
N GLN A 319 2.41 23.58 -15.39
CA GLN A 319 3.62 24.40 -15.38
C GLN A 319 3.60 25.46 -14.27
N ASN A 320 2.47 26.13 -14.09
CA ASN A 320 2.29 27.14 -13.04
C ASN A 320 2.40 26.55 -11.63
N ILE A 321 1.94 25.31 -11.43
CA ILE A 321 2.11 24.58 -10.17
C ILE A 321 3.57 24.13 -10.01
N ALA A 322 4.14 23.49 -11.03
CA ALA A 322 5.48 22.95 -10.98
C ALA A 322 6.55 24.03 -10.69
N ARG A 323 6.39 25.23 -11.25
CA ARG A 323 7.29 26.37 -10.99
C ARG A 323 7.29 26.82 -9.53
N ARG A 324 6.20 26.54 -8.78
CA ARG A 324 6.06 26.89 -7.36
C ARG A 324 6.57 25.80 -6.41
N LEU A 325 6.77 24.60 -6.91
CA LEU A 325 7.33 23.51 -6.10
C LEU A 325 8.81 23.77 -5.79
N PRO A 326 9.28 23.39 -4.60
CA PRO A 326 10.68 23.49 -4.25
C PRO A 326 11.56 22.73 -5.27
N VAL A 327 12.72 23.30 -5.60
CA VAL A 327 13.72 22.61 -6.42
C VAL A 327 14.56 21.73 -5.52
N ILE A 328 14.60 20.45 -5.80
CA ILE A 328 15.53 19.54 -5.16
C ILE A 328 16.90 19.73 -5.80
N ALA A 329 17.90 20.10 -5.02
CA ALA A 329 19.26 20.35 -5.51
C ALA A 329 19.79 19.15 -6.30
N ASN A 330 20.28 19.41 -7.51
CA ASN A 330 20.81 18.42 -8.44
C ASN A 330 19.81 17.35 -8.94
N ALA A 331 18.55 17.43 -8.55
CA ALA A 331 17.52 16.55 -9.10
C ALA A 331 17.05 17.05 -10.47
N PRO A 332 16.78 16.13 -11.41
CA PRO A 332 16.24 16.49 -12.70
C PRO A 332 14.78 16.96 -12.58
N THR A 333 14.46 18.12 -13.14
CA THR A 333 13.13 18.75 -13.01
C THR A 333 12.55 19.12 -14.37
N PRO A 334 11.80 18.22 -15.02
CA PRO A 334 11.16 18.51 -16.31
C PRO A 334 9.90 19.36 -16.10
N ARG A 335 10.05 20.69 -15.96
CA ARG A 335 8.97 21.61 -15.58
C ARG A 335 8.22 22.26 -16.74
N GLU A 336 8.74 22.15 -17.94
CA GLU A 336 8.21 22.88 -19.11
C GLU A 336 7.92 21.95 -20.29
N PRO A 337 6.95 21.01 -20.15
CA PRO A 337 6.57 20.19 -21.29
C PRO A 337 5.88 21.03 -22.36
N GLN A 338 6.06 20.65 -23.61
CA GLN A 338 5.30 21.15 -24.73
C GLN A 338 4.02 20.31 -24.89
N THR A 339 2.92 20.92 -25.23
CA THR A 339 1.70 20.21 -25.60
C THR A 339 1.89 19.59 -26.99
N ALA A 340 1.48 18.34 -27.17
CA ALA A 340 1.40 17.76 -28.51
C ALA A 340 0.45 18.58 -29.39
N PRO A 341 0.72 18.70 -30.71
CA PRO A 341 -0.21 19.37 -31.61
C PRO A 341 -1.60 18.75 -31.46
N SER A 342 -2.55 19.53 -30.97
CA SER A 342 -3.94 19.10 -30.84
C SER A 342 -4.62 19.28 -32.19
N LYS A 343 -5.57 18.39 -32.52
CA LYS A 343 -6.49 18.62 -33.64
C LYS A 343 -7.53 19.71 -33.32
N TYR A 344 -7.55 20.17 -32.07
CA TYR A 344 -8.45 21.21 -31.57
C TYR A 344 -7.63 22.48 -31.36
N GLU A 345 -8.01 23.54 -32.03
CA GLU A 345 -7.37 24.86 -31.94
C GLU A 345 -7.47 25.47 -30.54
N GLU A 346 -6.50 26.33 -30.24
CA GLU A 346 -6.37 27.10 -29.01
C GLU A 346 -7.68 27.82 -28.62
N SER A 347 -8.49 27.24 -27.77
CA SER A 347 -9.49 28.05 -27.07
C SER A 347 -9.82 27.45 -25.73
N ALA A 348 -9.39 28.07 -24.74
CA ALA A 348 -9.96 28.42 -23.44
C ALA A 348 -8.90 28.46 -22.32
N LEU A 349 -8.15 29.51 -22.31
CA LEU A 349 -7.62 30.09 -21.08
C LEU A 349 -8.81 30.36 -20.15
N LEU A 350 -8.61 30.12 -18.84
CA LEU A 350 -9.52 30.59 -17.79
C LEU A 350 -10.14 31.94 -18.20
N ARG A 351 -11.40 31.92 -18.58
CA ARG A 351 -12.14 33.17 -18.80
C ARG A 351 -12.69 33.61 -17.46
N LEU A 352 -12.02 34.57 -16.85
CA LEU A 352 -12.66 35.46 -15.90
C LEU A 352 -13.51 36.45 -16.69
N SER A 353 -14.70 36.78 -16.23
CA SER A 353 -15.44 37.95 -16.69
C SER A 353 -14.60 39.21 -16.45
N ASP A 354 -14.85 40.26 -17.20
CA ASP A 354 -14.19 41.58 -17.00
C ASP A 354 -14.38 42.12 -15.56
N ASP A 355 -15.37 41.60 -14.82
CA ASP A 355 -15.66 41.92 -13.43
C ASP A 355 -14.97 40.95 -12.41
N GLY A 356 -14.15 39.98 -12.87
CA GLY A 356 -13.43 39.05 -12.00
C GLY A 356 -14.23 37.86 -11.51
N ASP A 357 -15.47 37.70 -11.92
CA ASP A 357 -16.30 36.54 -11.61
C ASP A 357 -15.99 35.37 -12.55
N LEU A 358 -16.02 34.16 -12.00
CA LEU A 358 -15.91 32.93 -12.78
C LEU A 358 -17.11 32.82 -13.71
N LEU A 359 -16.86 32.82 -15.03
CA LEU A 359 -17.93 32.64 -16.01
C LEU A 359 -18.61 31.30 -15.80
N ASP A 360 -19.93 31.33 -15.64
CA ASP A 360 -20.75 30.14 -15.51
C ASP A 360 -20.68 29.32 -16.84
N PRO A 361 -20.11 28.14 -16.84
CA PRO A 361 -19.96 27.33 -18.05
C PRO A 361 -21.30 26.91 -18.67
N ARG A 362 -22.43 27.12 -18.00
CA ARG A 362 -23.77 26.77 -18.47
C ARG A 362 -24.29 27.66 -19.61
N HIS A 363 -23.62 28.77 -19.93
CA HIS A 363 -24.09 29.74 -20.90
C HIS A 363 -23.27 29.77 -22.19
N SER A 364 -22.34 28.85 -22.42
CA SER A 364 -21.64 28.75 -23.69
C SER A 364 -22.08 27.49 -24.45
N ASP A 365 -22.53 27.69 -25.69
CA ASP A 365 -22.87 26.60 -26.63
C ASP A 365 -21.63 25.76 -27.02
N GLU A 366 -20.42 26.24 -26.70
CA GLU A 366 -19.16 25.53 -26.88
C GLU A 366 -18.65 24.97 -25.55
N LEU A 367 -18.30 23.68 -25.55
CA LEU A 367 -17.70 22.98 -24.43
C LEU A 367 -16.43 23.69 -23.98
N PRO A 368 -16.36 24.22 -22.74
CA PRO A 368 -15.12 24.81 -22.28
C PRO A 368 -14.10 23.70 -22.05
N GLU A 369 -13.11 23.62 -22.91
CA GLU A 369 -11.88 22.86 -22.60
C GLU A 369 -11.03 23.69 -21.64
N GLY A 370 -10.82 23.20 -20.40
CA GLY A 370 -10.02 24.00 -19.50
C GLY A 370 -9.88 23.46 -18.09
N VAL A 371 -9.36 24.31 -17.24
CA VAL A 371 -9.24 24.07 -15.80
C VAL A 371 -10.15 25.09 -15.11
N PHE A 372 -11.13 24.57 -14.34
CA PHE A 372 -12.12 25.37 -13.64
C PHE A 372 -11.92 25.25 -12.14
N GLY A 373 -12.15 26.33 -11.40
CA GLY A 373 -12.16 26.38 -9.95
C GLY A 373 -13.53 26.76 -9.42
N TYR A 374 -13.99 26.07 -8.38
CA TYR A 374 -15.22 26.39 -7.67
C TYR A 374 -14.90 26.67 -6.21
N LEU A 375 -15.43 27.76 -5.67
CA LEU A 375 -15.41 28.05 -4.26
C LEU A 375 -16.79 27.76 -3.68
N LEU A 376 -16.87 26.78 -2.77
CA LEU A 376 -18.13 26.27 -2.25
C LEU A 376 -18.21 26.46 -0.74
N GLY A 377 -19.45 26.58 -0.22
CA GLY A 377 -19.70 26.92 1.17
C GLY A 377 -19.47 25.78 2.15
N SER A 378 -19.57 24.53 1.69
CA SER A 378 -19.42 23.36 2.55
C SER A 378 -18.88 22.15 1.81
N PRO A 379 -18.30 21.17 2.54
CA PRO A 379 -17.90 19.88 1.95
C PRO A 379 -19.07 19.10 1.31
N GLN A 380 -20.29 19.31 1.76
CA GLN A 380 -21.47 18.68 1.17
C GLN A 380 -21.80 19.32 -0.18
N ASP A 381 -21.69 20.66 -0.29
CA ASP A 381 -21.90 21.38 -1.54
C ASP A 381 -20.85 20.98 -2.59
N GLU A 382 -19.61 20.73 -2.14
CA GLU A 382 -18.55 20.21 -3.02
C GLU A 382 -18.96 18.86 -3.65
N ALA A 383 -19.43 17.92 -2.85
CA ALA A 383 -19.83 16.61 -3.36
C ALA A 383 -21.07 16.70 -4.27
N ASN A 384 -22.03 17.57 -3.93
CA ASN A 384 -23.21 17.85 -4.75
C ASN A 384 -22.83 18.49 -6.10
N GLN A 385 -21.93 19.48 -6.08
CA GLN A 385 -21.46 20.14 -7.31
C GLN A 385 -20.75 19.15 -8.25
N VAL A 386 -19.90 18.28 -7.68
CA VAL A 386 -19.24 17.24 -8.48
C VAL A 386 -20.26 16.25 -9.08
N ALA A 387 -21.28 15.86 -8.31
CA ALA A 387 -22.35 15.01 -8.83
C ALA A 387 -23.11 15.67 -9.97
N GLN A 388 -23.42 16.98 -9.82
CA GLN A 388 -24.08 17.75 -10.87
C GLN A 388 -23.24 17.83 -12.15
N LEU A 389 -21.95 18.14 -12.05
CA LEU A 389 -21.04 18.21 -13.20
C LEU A 389 -20.96 16.88 -13.95
N LEU A 390 -20.90 15.76 -13.23
CA LEU A 390 -20.87 14.43 -13.84
C LEU A 390 -22.18 14.09 -14.53
N LEU A 391 -23.33 14.46 -13.95
CA LEU A 391 -24.64 14.29 -14.57
C LEU A 391 -24.80 15.14 -15.82
N GLU A 392 -24.35 16.40 -15.79
CA GLU A 392 -24.37 17.31 -16.94
C GLU A 392 -23.51 16.75 -18.08
N ASP A 393 -22.30 16.27 -17.79
CA ASP A 393 -21.44 15.63 -18.76
C ASP A 393 -22.06 14.39 -19.39
N TYR A 394 -22.69 13.56 -18.56
CA TYR A 394 -23.35 12.34 -19.05
C TYR A 394 -24.58 12.65 -19.90
N LEU A 395 -25.48 13.53 -19.40
CA LEU A 395 -26.78 13.78 -20.03
C LEU A 395 -26.67 14.66 -21.28
N TYR A 396 -25.85 15.68 -21.24
CA TYR A 396 -25.76 16.67 -22.31
C TYR A 396 -24.61 16.44 -23.28
N ARG A 397 -23.55 15.74 -22.83
CA ARG A 397 -22.33 15.54 -23.61
C ARG A 397 -22.09 14.06 -23.96
N GLY A 398 -22.91 13.14 -23.45
CA GLY A 398 -22.75 11.71 -23.69
C GLY A 398 -21.44 11.14 -23.10
N ALA A 399 -20.82 11.83 -22.14
CA ALA A 399 -19.59 11.37 -21.53
C ALA A 399 -19.87 10.19 -20.60
N ALA A 400 -19.28 9.02 -20.86
CA ALA A 400 -19.41 7.87 -19.98
C ALA A 400 -18.75 8.16 -18.63
N TYR A 401 -19.40 7.82 -17.50
CA TYR A 401 -18.84 7.99 -16.15
C TYR A 401 -17.47 7.33 -15.98
N ALA A 402 -17.21 6.22 -16.67
CA ALA A 402 -15.91 5.53 -16.65
C ALA A 402 -14.74 6.37 -17.17
N ARG A 403 -15.00 7.50 -17.82
CA ARG A 403 -13.98 8.44 -18.29
C ARG A 403 -13.69 9.57 -17.31
N SER A 404 -14.43 9.63 -16.20
CA SER A 404 -14.29 10.66 -15.17
C SER A 404 -13.63 10.09 -13.92
N ALA A 405 -12.82 10.92 -13.25
CA ALA A 405 -12.17 10.55 -12.00
C ALA A 405 -12.30 11.68 -10.97
N ILE A 406 -12.59 11.31 -9.72
CA ILE A 406 -12.61 12.23 -8.58
C ILE A 406 -11.38 11.93 -7.72
N ILE A 407 -10.52 12.92 -7.55
CA ILE A 407 -9.32 12.82 -6.72
C ILE A 407 -9.55 13.62 -5.45
N VAL A 408 -9.44 12.95 -4.29
CA VAL A 408 -9.63 13.54 -2.96
C VAL A 408 -8.35 13.47 -2.13
N ARG A 409 -8.22 14.35 -1.15
CA ARG A 409 -7.00 14.43 -0.32
C ARG A 409 -6.87 13.31 0.69
N SER A 410 -7.99 12.75 1.16
CA SER A 410 -7.98 11.72 2.20
C SER A 410 -9.00 10.61 1.93
N GLY A 411 -8.72 9.40 2.45
CA GLY A 411 -9.65 8.28 2.34
C GLY A 411 -11.00 8.52 3.04
N THR A 412 -11.05 9.40 4.05
CA THR A 412 -12.28 9.73 4.77
C THR A 412 -13.28 10.48 3.88
N GLU A 413 -12.81 11.25 2.92
CA GLU A 413 -13.66 11.98 1.97
C GLU A 413 -14.32 11.04 0.96
N VAL A 414 -13.69 9.92 0.62
CA VAL A 414 -14.21 8.93 -0.34
C VAL A 414 -15.62 8.47 0.05
N ALA A 415 -15.86 8.20 1.34
CA ALA A 415 -17.16 7.72 1.81
C ALA A 415 -18.28 8.79 1.62
N ARG A 416 -17.94 10.08 1.77
CA ARG A 416 -18.88 11.19 1.52
C ARG A 416 -19.25 11.27 0.04
N PHE A 417 -18.25 11.31 -0.85
CA PHE A 417 -18.49 11.35 -2.29
C PHE A 417 -19.28 10.15 -2.77
N ARG A 418 -18.93 8.93 -2.33
CA ARG A 418 -19.68 7.71 -2.69
C ARG A 418 -21.16 7.80 -2.33
N ARG A 419 -21.50 8.31 -1.13
CA ARG A 419 -22.91 8.47 -0.72
C ARG A 419 -23.66 9.44 -1.61
N VAL A 420 -23.08 10.61 -1.89
CA VAL A 420 -23.73 11.63 -2.73
C VAL A 420 -23.92 11.13 -4.16
N LEU A 421 -22.89 10.53 -4.73
CA LEU A 421 -22.93 10.00 -6.08
C LEU A 421 -23.93 8.83 -6.22
N ALA A 422 -23.99 7.94 -5.24
CA ALA A 422 -24.98 6.87 -5.20
C ALA A 422 -26.42 7.42 -5.09
N ALA A 423 -26.64 8.44 -4.26
CA ALA A 423 -27.93 9.12 -4.17
C ALA A 423 -28.36 9.79 -5.49
N SER A 424 -27.39 10.22 -6.30
CA SER A 424 -27.59 10.80 -7.63
C SER A 424 -27.64 9.74 -8.76
N GLY A 425 -27.59 8.43 -8.44
CA GLY A 425 -27.60 7.36 -9.42
C GLY A 425 -26.30 7.19 -10.21
N ILE A 426 -25.19 7.79 -9.78
CA ILE A 426 -23.90 7.74 -10.45
C ILE A 426 -23.10 6.54 -9.93
N PRO A 427 -22.81 5.53 -10.78
CA PRO A 427 -22.00 4.38 -10.38
C PRO A 427 -20.55 4.80 -10.10
N THR A 428 -19.98 4.29 -9.00
CA THR A 428 -18.60 4.61 -8.62
C THR A 428 -17.77 3.35 -8.41
N VAL A 429 -16.49 3.42 -8.81
CA VAL A 429 -15.49 2.41 -8.52
C VAL A 429 -14.40 3.06 -7.67
N THR A 430 -14.11 2.48 -6.51
CA THR A 430 -12.97 2.91 -5.69
C THR A 430 -11.84 1.91 -5.84
N GLY A 431 -10.60 2.39 -5.82
CA GLY A 431 -9.44 1.49 -5.79
C GLY A 431 -9.55 0.53 -4.60
N ALA A 432 -9.31 -0.77 -4.81
CA ALA A 432 -9.47 -1.84 -3.83
C ALA A 432 -8.72 -1.64 -2.49
N ALA A 433 -7.82 -0.65 -2.41
CA ALA A 433 -7.04 -0.35 -1.22
C ALA A 433 -7.66 0.73 -0.30
N LEU A 434 -8.74 1.40 -0.71
CA LEU A 434 -9.24 2.60 -0.01
C LEU A 434 -10.34 2.34 1.01
N VAL A 435 -11.06 1.23 0.89
CA VAL A 435 -12.08 0.85 1.87
C VAL A 435 -11.71 -0.52 2.43
N PRO A 436 -11.40 -0.61 3.74
CA PRO A 436 -11.24 -1.92 4.37
C PRO A 436 -12.49 -2.77 4.13
N VAL A 437 -12.32 -4.04 3.81
CA VAL A 437 -13.43 -4.97 3.54
C VAL A 437 -14.46 -4.96 4.67
N ARG A 438 -14.02 -4.75 5.90
CA ARG A 438 -14.89 -4.62 7.09
C ARG A 438 -15.83 -3.40 7.07
N ASP A 439 -15.46 -2.34 6.32
CA ASP A 439 -16.22 -1.10 6.23
C ASP A 439 -17.14 -1.10 4.98
N GLU A 440 -17.09 -2.16 4.16
CA GLU A 440 -18.00 -2.35 3.05
C GLU A 440 -19.41 -2.62 3.57
N PRO A 441 -20.43 -1.86 3.10
CA PRO A 441 -21.82 -2.01 3.57
C PRO A 441 -22.36 -3.43 3.45
N ALA A 442 -21.92 -4.18 2.45
CA ALA A 442 -22.31 -5.58 2.24
C ALA A 442 -21.62 -6.56 3.22
N VAL A 443 -20.50 -6.19 3.82
CA VAL A 443 -19.68 -7.06 4.69
C VAL A 443 -19.91 -6.76 6.17
N ARG A 444 -20.19 -5.51 6.50
CA ARG A 444 -20.35 -5.05 7.88
C ARG A 444 -21.40 -5.85 8.68
N PRO A 445 -22.60 -6.12 8.17
CA PRO A 445 -23.60 -6.93 8.88
C PRO A 445 -23.10 -8.33 9.23
N PHE A 446 -22.30 -8.94 8.35
CA PHE A 446 -21.68 -10.25 8.62
C PHE A 446 -20.65 -10.18 9.74
N LEU A 447 -19.84 -9.14 9.76
CA LEU A 447 -18.82 -8.96 10.82
C LEU A 447 -19.48 -8.65 12.17
N ASP A 448 -20.55 -7.86 12.18
CA ASP A 448 -21.30 -7.54 13.38
C ASP A 448 -21.97 -8.82 13.94
N ALA A 449 -22.58 -9.62 13.09
CA ALA A 449 -23.16 -10.91 13.47
C ALA A 449 -22.10 -11.92 13.95
N LEU A 450 -20.96 -11.99 13.30
CA LEU A 450 -19.84 -12.85 13.70
C LEU A 450 -19.28 -12.42 15.07
N SER A 451 -19.21 -11.11 15.31
CA SER A 451 -18.79 -10.54 16.60
C SER A 451 -19.77 -10.91 17.72
N LEU A 452 -21.07 -10.88 17.46
CA LEU A 452 -22.10 -11.33 18.39
C LEU A 452 -22.00 -12.84 18.70
N LEU A 453 -21.71 -13.66 17.68
CA LEU A 453 -21.48 -15.09 17.83
C LEU A 453 -20.27 -15.41 18.71
N VAL A 454 -19.16 -14.74 18.45
CA VAL A 454 -17.92 -14.88 19.24
C VAL A 454 -18.18 -14.45 20.67
N TYR A 455 -18.87 -13.34 20.88
CA TYR A 455 -19.21 -12.85 22.21
C TYR A 455 -20.14 -13.82 22.97
N ALA A 456 -21.17 -14.35 22.33
CA ALA A 456 -22.07 -15.35 22.91
C ALA A 456 -21.31 -16.63 23.30
N ARG A 457 -20.39 -17.10 22.45
CA ARG A 457 -19.56 -18.27 22.72
C ARG A 457 -18.57 -18.03 23.86
N GLN A 458 -17.99 -16.84 23.98
CA GLN A 458 -17.11 -16.48 25.11
C GLN A 458 -17.90 -16.41 26.42
N GLN A 459 -19.10 -15.88 26.44
CA GLN A 459 -19.97 -15.88 27.62
C GLN A 459 -20.38 -17.31 28.03
N SER A 460 -20.70 -18.15 27.06
CA SER A 460 -21.00 -19.57 27.35
C SER A 460 -19.79 -20.34 27.93
N ALA A 461 -18.59 -20.05 27.44
CA ALA A 461 -17.34 -20.62 27.97
C ALA A 461 -17.02 -20.10 29.38
N ASP A 462 -17.36 -18.87 29.71
CA ASP A 462 -17.20 -18.32 31.07
C ASP A 462 -18.25 -18.84 32.05
N TYR A 463 -19.44 -19.21 31.59
CA TYR A 463 -20.46 -19.92 32.40
C TYR A 463 -20.07 -21.37 32.71
N LEU A 464 -19.24 -22.00 31.87
CA LEU A 464 -18.74 -23.36 32.07
C LEU A 464 -17.47 -23.43 32.95
N LYS A 465 -16.90 -22.32 33.36
CA LYS A 465 -15.91 -22.25 34.44
C LYS A 465 -16.64 -22.28 35.76
N LEU A 466 -17.00 -23.49 36.22
CA LEU A 466 -17.36 -23.73 37.60
C LEU A 466 -16.21 -23.23 38.49
N PRO A 467 -16.50 -22.57 39.63
CA PRO A 467 -15.47 -22.16 40.58
C PRO A 467 -14.70 -23.40 41.02
N ASP A 468 -13.37 -23.31 41.06
CA ASP A 468 -12.49 -24.32 41.65
C ASP A 468 -12.98 -24.61 43.08
N HIS A 469 -13.58 -25.78 43.26
CA HIS A 469 -13.91 -26.32 44.58
C HIS A 469 -12.63 -26.75 45.28
N ASN A 470 -11.90 -25.83 45.88
CA ASN A 470 -10.84 -26.10 46.82
C ASN A 470 -11.14 -25.60 48.25
N ASP A 471 -12.40 -25.27 48.55
CA ASP A 471 -12.84 -24.97 49.90
C ASP A 471 -14.10 -25.79 50.24
N PHE A 472 -13.95 -27.11 50.34
CA PHE A 472 -14.92 -27.93 51.09
C PHE A 472 -14.19 -28.87 52.03
N ASP A 473 -14.33 -28.55 53.30
CA ASP A 473 -14.00 -29.37 54.45
C ASP A 473 -14.66 -30.76 54.36
N GLY A 474 -13.82 -31.77 54.51
CA GLY A 474 -14.21 -33.18 54.35
C GLY A 474 -15.13 -33.67 55.44
N SER A 475 -16.42 -33.73 55.16
CA SER A 475 -17.31 -34.69 55.80
C SER A 475 -18.59 -34.83 54.94
N LEU A 476 -18.62 -35.85 54.13
CA LEU A 476 -19.78 -36.67 53.79
C LEU A 476 -19.42 -37.54 52.55
N THR A 477 -18.81 -38.68 52.85
CA THR A 477 -18.76 -39.79 51.91
C THR A 477 -20.13 -40.42 51.82
N GLU A 478 -20.78 -40.35 50.67
CA GLU A 478 -21.65 -41.43 50.18
C GLU A 478 -21.86 -41.27 48.67
N ASN A 479 -21.34 -42.25 47.96
CA ASN A 479 -21.75 -42.80 46.68
C ASN A 479 -22.45 -41.89 45.65
N ILE A 480 -21.68 -41.29 44.74
CA ILE A 480 -22.14 -41.04 43.38
C ILE A 480 -21.07 -41.57 42.43
N THR A 481 -21.39 -42.67 41.75
CA THR A 481 -20.64 -43.20 40.63
C THR A 481 -20.63 -42.18 39.51
N PRO A 482 -19.48 -42.01 38.79
CA PRO A 482 -19.45 -41.12 37.61
C PRO A 482 -20.05 -41.89 36.44
N GLU A 483 -21.37 -41.82 36.28
CA GLU A 483 -22.02 -42.20 35.04
C GLU A 483 -22.25 -40.94 34.20
N ALA A 484 -21.52 -40.94 33.12
CA ALA A 484 -21.91 -40.34 31.84
C ALA A 484 -22.54 -38.94 31.89
N VAL A 485 -21.69 -37.90 31.95
CA VAL A 485 -21.99 -36.65 31.24
C VAL A 485 -21.81 -37.00 29.76
N THR A 486 -22.90 -37.40 29.15
CA THR A 486 -22.95 -37.81 27.75
C THR A 486 -22.58 -36.64 26.85
N GLU A 487 -21.73 -36.90 25.89
CA GLU A 487 -21.40 -35.96 24.77
C GLU A 487 -22.65 -35.41 24.06
N GLU A 488 -23.83 -36.01 24.28
CA GLU A 488 -25.13 -35.53 23.75
C GLU A 488 -25.64 -34.24 24.41
N GLY A 489 -25.36 -33.98 25.70
CA GLY A 489 -25.78 -32.76 26.39
C GLY A 489 -25.01 -31.51 25.93
N THR A 490 -23.72 -31.67 25.62
CA THR A 490 -22.90 -30.59 25.07
C THR A 490 -23.24 -30.29 23.59
N ARG A 491 -23.55 -31.32 22.80
CA ARG A 491 -24.03 -31.12 21.40
C ARG A 491 -25.37 -30.40 21.33
N SER A 492 -26.31 -30.69 22.24
CA SER A 492 -27.61 -30.04 22.27
C SER A 492 -27.52 -28.55 22.65
N ALA A 493 -26.63 -28.16 23.55
CA ALA A 493 -26.44 -26.75 23.92
C ALA A 493 -25.70 -25.96 22.82
N ASP A 494 -24.75 -26.58 22.14
CA ASP A 494 -24.07 -25.99 20.99
C ASP A 494 -25.01 -25.84 19.79
N ASP A 495 -25.87 -26.82 19.53
CA ASP A 495 -26.88 -26.75 18.46
C ASP A 495 -27.96 -25.68 18.72
N GLU A 496 -28.41 -25.50 19.98
CA GLU A 496 -29.34 -24.43 20.36
C GLU A 496 -28.69 -23.03 20.25
N ALA A 497 -27.43 -22.90 20.70
CA ALA A 497 -26.69 -21.65 20.58
C ALA A 497 -26.44 -21.28 19.10
N GLU A 498 -26.10 -22.27 18.27
CA GLU A 498 -25.90 -22.07 16.83
C GLU A 498 -27.23 -21.69 16.13
N LYS A 499 -28.34 -22.32 16.53
CA LYS A 499 -29.68 -21.99 15.99
C LYS A 499 -30.12 -20.59 16.38
N LEU A 500 -29.90 -20.18 17.62
CA LEU A 500 -30.21 -18.82 18.11
C LEU A 500 -29.37 -17.77 17.39
N ALA A 501 -28.10 -18.07 17.16
CA ALA A 501 -27.17 -17.19 16.46
C ALA A 501 -27.51 -17.05 14.98
N ARG A 502 -27.92 -18.13 14.30
CA ARG A 502 -28.42 -18.09 12.90
C ARG A 502 -29.70 -17.26 12.80
N GLN A 503 -30.60 -17.35 13.79
CA GLN A 503 -31.83 -16.60 13.82
C GLN A 503 -31.59 -15.10 14.02
N SER A 504 -30.69 -14.74 14.96
CA SER A 504 -30.26 -13.34 15.18
C SER A 504 -29.55 -12.75 13.96
N LEU A 505 -28.76 -13.57 13.24
CA LEU A 505 -28.11 -13.15 11.99
C LEU A 505 -29.13 -12.90 10.89
N ALA A 506 -30.13 -13.76 10.76
CA ALA A 506 -31.22 -13.61 9.79
C ALA A 506 -32.04 -12.33 10.06
N ASP A 507 -32.31 -12.02 11.33
CA ASP A 507 -33.02 -10.81 11.74
C ASP A 507 -32.25 -9.53 11.45
N VAL A 508 -30.94 -9.52 11.71
CA VAL A 508 -30.04 -8.38 11.40
C VAL A 508 -29.96 -8.15 9.89
N LEU A 509 -29.84 -9.24 9.11
CA LEU A 509 -29.78 -9.14 7.65
C LEU A 509 -31.13 -8.74 7.03
N ALA A 510 -32.24 -9.14 7.64
CA ALA A 510 -33.58 -8.74 7.23
C ALA A 510 -33.81 -7.25 7.49
N GLU A 511 -33.35 -6.73 8.62
CA GLU A 511 -33.39 -5.31 8.94
C GLU A 511 -32.54 -4.48 7.98
N GLU A 512 -31.31 -4.94 7.68
CA GLU A 512 -30.42 -4.29 6.72
C GLU A 512 -31.03 -4.28 5.31
N ASN A 513 -31.63 -5.39 4.86
CA ASN A 513 -32.29 -5.43 3.57
C ASN A 513 -33.51 -4.49 3.48
N ARG A 514 -34.16 -4.23 4.63
CA ARG A 514 -35.29 -3.30 4.72
C ARG A 514 -34.83 -1.85 4.69
N THR A 515 -33.72 -1.53 5.37
CA THR A 515 -33.17 -0.17 5.47
C THR A 515 -32.30 0.21 4.28
N ASN A 516 -31.71 -0.77 3.59
CA ASN A 516 -30.76 -0.59 2.49
C ASN A 516 -31.02 -1.59 1.35
N PRO A 517 -32.12 -1.44 0.57
CA PRO A 517 -32.43 -2.34 -0.53
C PRO A 517 -31.28 -2.32 -1.56
N GLY A 518 -30.66 -3.50 -1.80
CA GLY A 518 -29.51 -3.62 -2.72
C GLY A 518 -28.16 -3.78 -2.06
N SER A 519 -28.08 -3.85 -0.72
CA SER A 519 -26.82 -4.08 0.04
C SER A 519 -26.23 -5.48 -0.16
N GLY A 520 -26.90 -6.40 -0.86
CA GLY A 520 -26.51 -7.81 -0.97
C GLY A 520 -26.99 -8.69 0.20
N ALA A 521 -27.62 -8.11 1.23
CA ALA A 521 -28.16 -8.82 2.39
C ALA A 521 -29.19 -9.89 1.98
N HIS A 522 -29.97 -9.64 0.93
CA HIS A 522 -30.94 -10.61 0.38
C HIS A 522 -30.26 -11.90 -0.11
N ASN A 523 -29.14 -11.79 -0.82
CA ASN A 523 -28.37 -12.93 -1.31
C ASN A 523 -27.73 -13.72 -0.16
N ALA A 524 -27.33 -13.02 0.90
CA ALA A 524 -26.77 -13.61 2.10
C ALA A 524 -27.80 -14.38 2.91
N ILE A 525 -29.04 -13.85 3.05
CA ILE A 525 -30.16 -14.54 3.68
C ILE A 525 -30.47 -15.83 2.92
N THR A 526 -30.52 -15.78 1.58
CA THR A 526 -30.79 -16.95 0.74
C THR A 526 -29.75 -18.04 0.90
N LEU A 527 -28.45 -17.67 1.01
CA LEU A 527 -27.36 -18.61 1.24
C LEU A 527 -27.39 -19.24 2.64
N LEU A 528 -27.84 -18.51 3.66
CA LEU A 528 -27.94 -19.00 5.05
C LEU A 528 -29.16 -19.86 5.29
N THR A 529 -30.27 -19.64 4.53
CA THR A 529 -31.52 -20.38 4.68
C THR A 529 -31.64 -21.60 3.75
N SER A 530 -30.70 -21.74 2.78
CA SER A 530 -30.69 -22.84 1.82
C SER A 530 -29.91 -24.09 2.28
N ARG A 531 -29.52 -24.16 3.53
CA ARG A 531 -28.92 -25.32 4.20
C ARG A 531 -29.71 -25.63 5.49
#